data_0f4baa1f384fdb060e8db01fcd7fc64c
#
_entry.id   0f4baa1f384fdb060e8db01fcd7fc64c
#
_cell.length_a   1.000
_cell.length_b   1.000
_cell.length_c   1.000
_cell.angle_alpha   90.00
_cell.angle_beta   90.00
_cell.angle_gamma   90.00
#
_symmetry.space_group_name_H-M   'P 1'
#
loop_
_entity.id
_entity.type
_entity.pdbx_description
1 polymer ?
#
loop_
_entity_poly.entity_id
_entity_poly.type
_entity_poly.pdbx_seq_one_letter_code
_entity_poly.pdbx_strand_id
1 'polypeptide(L)'
;MKYLLLIGLMINLIGCGDSLNKIETSLFPDGSYKLQKVQITENDKVTTEIRNQLKIYSNERYMFAFMHPSIGVDVGAGIAKWKDGIMTETPLFNHNGSVSGFEFDLSITQTETGFTQSLTGLVSEDGSILDMIEDWITISSQNSPYDGLWQLETTDLDPNIVSQIKMIGGSQFIELTRSKSGSDIQKQFNFGEFYHASGTGIELPKKVREKITNSSHKNNIGEIKTRTYELNEDNLLVTSSSVPGETVIHKYKRI
;
A
#
# COMPACT_ATOMS: atom_id res chain seq x y z
N MET A 1 50.73 8.52 72.74
CA MET A 1 50.04 9.33 71.71
C MET A 1 50.24 8.59 70.46
N LYS A 2 49.19 7.93 69.96
CA LYS A 2 49.17 7.14 68.71
C LYS A 2 48.25 7.84 67.73
N TYR A 3 48.80 8.32 66.64
CA TYR A 3 48.05 8.87 65.55
C TYR A 3 47.63 7.77 64.56
N LEU A 4 46.34 7.58 64.43
CA LEU A 4 45.74 6.64 63.49
C LEU A 4 45.50 7.40 62.14
N LEU A 5 46.22 6.99 61.14
CA LEU A 5 46.12 7.56 59.81
C LEU A 5 45.01 6.78 59.03
N LEU A 6 43.87 7.42 58.75
CA LEU A 6 42.79 6.82 58.01
C LEU A 6 43.03 7.15 56.49
N ILE A 7 43.43 6.15 55.75
CA ILE A 7 43.58 6.29 54.28
C ILE A 7 42.20 6.01 53.64
N GLY A 8 41.55 7.05 53.21
CA GLY A 8 40.30 6.94 52.44
C GLY A 8 40.60 6.51 51.00
N LEU A 9 40.20 5.29 50.66
CA LEU A 9 40.25 4.75 49.31
C LEU A 9 39.08 5.32 48.49
N MET A 10 39.32 6.32 47.65
CA MET A 10 38.35 6.78 46.63
C MET A 10 38.35 5.79 45.48
N ILE A 11 37.30 4.99 45.40
CA ILE A 11 37.01 4.17 44.23
C ILE A 11 36.29 5.06 43.23
N ASN A 12 37.01 5.50 42.20
CA ASN A 12 36.41 6.11 41.00
C ASN A 12 35.76 5.01 40.18
N LEU A 13 34.44 4.86 40.31
CA LEU A 13 33.63 4.10 39.39
C LEU A 13 33.51 4.94 38.12
N ILE A 14 34.40 4.71 37.17
CA ILE A 14 34.21 5.15 35.79
C ILE A 14 33.11 4.25 35.21
N GLY A 15 31.88 4.71 35.28
CA GLY A 15 30.78 4.14 34.57
C GLY A 15 30.99 4.39 33.07
N CYS A 16 31.54 3.41 32.37
CA CYS A 16 31.35 3.32 30.90
C CYS A 16 29.87 3.12 30.63
N GLY A 17 29.16 4.22 30.45
CA GLY A 17 27.87 4.21 29.79
C GLY A 17 28.08 3.93 28.33
N ASP A 18 28.09 2.64 27.95
CA ASP A 18 27.81 2.25 26.59
C ASP A 18 26.39 2.74 26.26
N SER A 19 26.30 3.97 25.76
CA SER A 19 25.15 4.39 24.99
C SER A 19 25.17 3.52 23.71
N LEU A 20 24.60 2.33 23.82
CA LEU A 20 24.10 1.62 22.67
C LEU A 20 23.13 2.60 22.00
N ASN A 21 23.63 3.34 21.01
CA ASN A 21 22.82 3.95 19.99
C ASN A 21 22.04 2.80 19.35
N LYS A 22 20.88 2.51 19.93
CA LYS A 22 19.85 1.72 19.31
C LYS A 22 19.49 2.53 18.06
N ILE A 23 20.10 2.17 16.93
CA ILE A 23 19.61 2.60 15.64
C ILE A 23 18.20 1.99 15.59
N GLU A 24 17.23 2.77 16.05
CA GLU A 24 15.86 2.50 15.72
C GLU A 24 15.81 2.62 14.20
N THR A 25 15.90 1.49 13.51
CA THR A 25 15.43 1.39 12.13
C THR A 25 13.94 1.70 12.22
N SER A 26 13.60 2.98 12.06
CA SER A 26 12.20 3.38 12.02
C SER A 26 11.62 2.67 10.83
N LEU A 27 10.80 1.64 11.10
CA LEU A 27 10.05 0.96 10.07
C LEU A 27 9.17 2.02 9.41
N PHE A 28 9.16 2.06 8.09
CA PHE A 28 8.18 2.88 7.37
C PHE A 28 6.81 2.35 7.78
N PRO A 29 5.88 3.18 8.26
CA PRO A 29 4.64 2.69 8.80
C PRO A 29 3.77 2.10 7.69
N ASP A 30 3.30 0.87 7.90
CA ASP A 30 2.19 0.32 7.14
C ASP A 30 0.98 1.25 7.28
N GLY A 31 0.24 1.45 6.20
CA GLY A 31 -0.92 2.32 6.22
C GLY A 31 -1.42 2.69 4.82
N SER A 32 -2.42 3.52 4.81
CA SER A 32 -3.01 4.10 3.60
C SER A 32 -2.77 5.60 3.54
N TYR A 33 -2.50 6.10 2.35
CA TYR A 33 -2.06 7.46 2.10
C TYR A 33 -2.78 8.04 0.89
N LYS A 34 -3.20 9.28 1.01
CA LYS A 34 -3.83 10.06 -0.07
C LYS A 34 -2.84 11.09 -0.60
N LEU A 35 -2.69 11.15 -1.91
CA LEU A 35 -1.89 12.18 -2.55
C LEU A 35 -2.55 13.55 -2.35
N GLN A 36 -1.78 14.53 -1.88
CA GLN A 36 -2.21 15.93 -1.83
C GLN A 36 -1.89 16.65 -3.13
N LYS A 37 -0.65 16.50 -3.59
CA LYS A 37 -0.16 17.09 -4.83
C LYS A 37 1.03 16.32 -5.36
N VAL A 38 1.25 16.41 -6.66
CA VAL A 38 2.50 15.99 -7.30
C VAL A 38 3.07 17.17 -8.08
N GLN A 39 4.39 17.37 -7.96
CA GLN A 39 5.17 18.27 -8.81
C GLN A 39 5.99 17.42 -9.75
N ILE A 40 5.90 17.71 -11.04
CA ILE A 40 6.63 17.02 -12.10
C ILE A 40 7.53 18.07 -12.76
N THR A 41 8.84 17.79 -12.79
CA THR A 41 9.81 18.59 -13.51
C THR A 41 10.23 17.83 -14.76
N GLU A 42 10.02 18.45 -15.89
CA GLU A 42 10.43 17.96 -17.21
C GLU A 42 11.05 19.10 -18.00
N ASN A 43 12.29 18.93 -18.48
CA ASN A 43 13.01 19.95 -19.25
C ASN A 43 12.98 21.33 -18.57
N ASP A 44 13.31 21.37 -17.26
CA ASP A 44 13.30 22.56 -16.40
C ASP A 44 11.91 23.21 -16.20
N LYS A 45 10.87 22.61 -16.73
CA LYS A 45 9.49 23.07 -16.54
C LYS A 45 8.84 22.31 -15.41
N VAL A 46 8.40 23.03 -14.39
CA VAL A 46 7.66 22.46 -13.25
C VAL A 46 6.16 22.57 -13.48
N THR A 47 5.46 21.45 -13.38
CA THR A 47 4.00 21.39 -13.35
C THR A 47 3.54 20.82 -12.02
N THR A 48 2.39 21.32 -11.53
CA THR A 48 1.78 20.80 -10.30
C THR A 48 0.42 20.27 -10.62
N GLU A 49 0.13 19.05 -10.18
CA GLU A 49 -1.15 18.40 -10.37
C GLU A 49 -1.74 17.96 -9.03
N ILE A 50 -3.07 17.97 -8.98
CA ILE A 50 -3.86 17.37 -7.91
C ILE A 50 -4.53 16.13 -8.49
N ARG A 51 -4.24 14.97 -7.91
CA ARG A 51 -4.78 13.69 -8.34
C ARG A 51 -5.57 13.05 -7.21
N ASN A 52 -6.71 12.45 -7.52
CA ASN A 52 -7.37 11.58 -6.55
C ASN A 52 -6.71 10.20 -6.59
N GLN A 53 -5.61 10.08 -5.86
CA GLN A 53 -4.75 8.91 -5.84
C GLN A 53 -4.66 8.37 -4.41
N LEU A 54 -4.81 7.05 -4.29
CA LEU A 54 -4.61 6.29 -3.06
C LEU A 54 -3.35 5.43 -3.22
N LYS A 55 -2.55 5.36 -2.14
CA LYS A 55 -1.42 4.44 -2.00
C LYS A 55 -1.54 3.69 -0.68
N ILE A 56 -1.28 2.41 -0.69
CA ILE A 56 -1.26 1.56 0.49
C ILE A 56 0.10 0.88 0.56
N TYR A 57 0.69 0.90 1.77
CA TYR A 57 1.83 0.06 2.14
C TYR A 57 1.39 -0.91 3.22
N SER A 58 1.72 -2.19 3.09
CA SER A 58 1.46 -3.21 4.10
C SER A 58 2.33 -4.44 3.88
N ASN A 59 3.00 -4.91 4.95
CA ASN A 59 3.80 -6.14 4.92
C ASN A 59 4.82 -6.17 3.77
N GLU A 60 5.60 -5.10 3.61
CA GLU A 60 6.60 -4.93 2.54
C GLU A 60 5.99 -5.00 1.12
N ARG A 61 4.73 -4.64 0.97
CA ARG A 61 4.03 -4.53 -0.31
C ARG A 61 3.45 -3.14 -0.47
N TYR A 62 3.27 -2.75 -1.72
CA TYR A 62 2.58 -1.51 -2.04
C TYR A 62 1.60 -1.70 -3.19
N MET A 63 0.63 -0.82 -3.24
CA MET A 63 -0.23 -0.61 -4.40
C MET A 63 -0.70 0.83 -4.42
N PHE A 64 -0.73 1.43 -5.61
CA PHE A 64 -1.36 2.72 -5.84
C PHE A 64 -2.36 2.64 -7.00
N ALA A 65 -3.34 3.56 -7.02
CA ALA A 65 -4.29 3.68 -8.13
C ALA A 65 -4.81 5.11 -8.28
N PHE A 66 -4.96 5.54 -9.54
CA PHE A 66 -5.62 6.79 -9.92
C PHE A 66 -6.04 6.77 -11.39
N MET A 67 -6.82 7.81 -11.81
CA MET A 67 -7.10 8.08 -13.22
C MET A 67 -6.08 9.07 -13.75
N HIS A 68 -5.20 8.59 -14.61
CA HIS A 68 -4.24 9.45 -15.30
C HIS A 68 -4.93 10.16 -16.47
N PRO A 69 -4.68 11.47 -16.68
CA PRO A 69 -5.36 12.24 -17.72
C PRO A 69 -5.18 11.68 -19.14
N SER A 70 -4.01 11.14 -19.45
CA SER A 70 -3.65 10.69 -20.80
C SER A 70 -3.86 9.20 -21.03
N ILE A 71 -3.48 8.35 -20.05
CA ILE A 71 -3.50 6.88 -20.21
C ILE A 71 -4.72 6.20 -19.57
N GLY A 72 -5.54 6.97 -18.83
CA GLY A 72 -6.70 6.43 -18.14
C GLY A 72 -6.32 5.74 -16.83
N VAL A 73 -6.66 4.46 -16.68
CA VAL A 73 -6.34 3.68 -15.48
C VAL A 73 -4.83 3.57 -15.28
N ASP A 74 -4.31 4.09 -14.18
CA ASP A 74 -2.93 3.93 -13.76
C ASP A 74 -2.88 3.27 -12.38
N VAL A 75 -2.27 2.11 -12.32
CA VAL A 75 -2.15 1.26 -11.14
C VAL A 75 -0.79 0.59 -11.15
N GLY A 76 -0.12 0.63 -10.03
CA GLY A 76 1.11 -0.12 -9.78
C GLY A 76 1.04 -0.86 -8.46
N ALA A 77 1.60 -2.07 -8.42
CA ALA A 77 1.68 -2.88 -7.21
C ALA A 77 2.95 -3.73 -7.20
N GLY A 78 3.51 -3.98 -6.01
CA GLY A 78 4.72 -4.77 -5.89
C GLY A 78 5.29 -4.83 -4.49
N ILE A 79 6.61 -5.00 -4.43
CA ILE A 79 7.39 -5.06 -3.19
C ILE A 79 7.85 -3.66 -2.84
N ALA A 80 7.80 -3.32 -1.55
CA ALA A 80 8.32 -2.07 -1.00
C ALA A 80 9.28 -2.39 0.15
N LYS A 81 10.52 -1.94 0.05
CA LYS A 81 11.53 -2.13 1.10
C LYS A 81 12.04 -0.80 1.59
N TRP A 82 11.94 -0.59 2.89
CA TRP A 82 12.39 0.62 3.55
C TRP A 82 13.77 0.44 4.15
N LYS A 83 14.68 1.34 3.83
CA LYS A 83 16.01 1.39 4.44
C LYS A 83 16.60 2.80 4.38
N ASP A 84 17.04 3.31 5.52
CA ASP A 84 17.85 4.53 5.63
C ASP A 84 17.30 5.76 4.87
N GLY A 85 15.97 5.97 4.92
CA GLY A 85 15.33 7.09 4.23
C GLY A 85 14.98 6.84 2.76
N ILE A 86 15.30 5.66 2.25
CA ILE A 86 14.98 5.24 0.89
C ILE A 86 13.91 4.14 0.93
N MET A 87 12.87 4.32 0.13
CA MET A 87 11.88 3.29 -0.17
C MET A 87 12.21 2.73 -1.55
N THR A 88 12.65 1.48 -1.60
CA THR A 88 12.85 0.79 -2.87
C THR A 88 11.56 0.07 -3.25
N GLU A 89 10.94 0.48 -4.35
CA GLU A 89 9.75 -0.15 -4.93
C GLU A 89 10.13 -1.01 -6.12
N THR A 90 9.79 -2.31 -6.05
CA THR A 90 9.97 -3.27 -7.15
C THR A 90 8.58 -3.65 -7.68
N PRO A 91 8.12 -3.10 -8.81
CA PRO A 91 6.83 -3.43 -9.39
C PRO A 91 6.75 -4.89 -9.80
N LEU A 92 5.65 -5.54 -9.44
CA LEU A 92 5.26 -6.89 -9.88
C LEU A 92 4.09 -6.83 -10.88
N PHE A 93 3.27 -5.79 -10.77
CA PHE A 93 2.08 -5.57 -11.59
C PHE A 93 1.92 -4.09 -11.91
N ASN A 94 1.39 -3.83 -13.09
CA ASN A 94 0.81 -2.54 -13.47
C ASN A 94 -0.57 -2.75 -14.12
N HIS A 95 -1.18 -1.68 -14.58
CA HIS A 95 -2.48 -1.75 -15.25
C HIS A 95 -2.51 -2.63 -16.52
N ASN A 96 -1.35 -2.99 -17.09
CA ASN A 96 -1.25 -3.89 -18.23
C ASN A 96 -1.05 -5.36 -17.84
N GLY A 97 -0.71 -5.64 -16.59
CA GLY A 97 -0.50 -6.99 -16.04
C GLY A 97 0.80 -7.12 -15.28
N SER A 98 1.37 -8.33 -15.29
CA SER A 98 2.65 -8.59 -14.62
C SER A 98 3.80 -7.87 -15.30
N VAL A 99 4.71 -7.31 -14.50
CA VAL A 99 5.92 -6.62 -14.94
C VAL A 99 7.13 -7.13 -14.17
N SER A 100 8.31 -6.94 -14.71
CA SER A 100 9.56 -7.29 -14.05
C SER A 100 10.71 -6.46 -14.60
N GLY A 101 11.85 -6.45 -13.87
CA GLY A 101 13.07 -5.78 -14.32
C GLY A 101 13.12 -4.28 -14.06
N PHE A 102 12.22 -3.77 -13.23
CA PHE A 102 12.20 -2.38 -12.79
C PHE A 102 12.36 -2.31 -11.28
N GLU A 103 13.05 -1.29 -10.82
CA GLU A 103 13.20 -0.94 -9.42
C GLU A 103 13.32 0.59 -9.31
N PHE A 104 12.64 1.18 -8.35
CA PHE A 104 12.63 2.61 -8.13
C PHE A 104 13.04 2.91 -6.70
N ASP A 105 14.07 3.74 -6.55
CA ASP A 105 14.46 4.28 -5.27
C ASP A 105 13.79 5.65 -5.05
N LEU A 106 12.94 5.70 -4.04
CA LEU A 106 12.19 6.88 -3.65
C LEU A 106 12.83 7.45 -2.38
N SER A 107 13.32 8.66 -2.45
CA SER A 107 13.76 9.38 -1.24
C SER A 107 12.53 9.83 -0.46
N ILE A 108 12.44 9.44 0.82
CA ILE A 108 11.29 9.72 1.67
C ILE A 108 11.68 10.66 2.80
N THR A 109 10.91 11.72 2.98
CA THR A 109 10.97 12.59 4.15
C THR A 109 9.65 12.53 4.89
N GLN A 110 9.68 12.06 6.12
CA GLN A 110 8.49 12.00 6.97
C GLN A 110 8.05 13.42 7.38
N THR A 111 6.73 13.63 7.46
CA THR A 111 6.10 14.87 7.92
C THR A 111 5.17 14.56 9.10
N GLU A 112 4.62 15.57 9.76
CA GLU A 112 3.66 15.39 10.86
C GLU A 112 2.39 14.64 10.44
N THR A 113 1.98 14.77 9.18
CA THR A 113 0.72 14.22 8.66
C THR A 113 0.88 13.11 7.65
N GLY A 114 2.12 12.74 7.28
CA GLY A 114 2.40 11.74 6.27
C GLY A 114 3.85 11.76 5.82
N PHE A 115 4.11 11.91 4.52
CA PHE A 115 5.46 11.98 3.97
C PHE A 115 5.50 12.71 2.63
N THR A 116 6.67 13.22 2.29
CA THR A 116 7.02 13.63 0.93
C THR A 116 7.93 12.56 0.33
N GLN A 117 7.62 12.10 -0.87
CA GLN A 117 8.53 11.23 -1.64
C GLN A 117 9.04 11.95 -2.88
N SER A 118 10.28 11.66 -3.26
CA SER A 118 10.86 12.13 -4.52
C SER A 118 11.47 10.99 -5.32
N LEU A 119 11.23 11.03 -6.62
CA LEU A 119 11.81 10.15 -7.62
C LEU A 119 12.48 11.02 -8.67
N THR A 120 13.75 10.76 -8.95
CA THR A 120 14.55 11.52 -9.92
C THR A 120 15.00 10.63 -11.06
N GLY A 121 15.10 11.20 -12.24
CA GLY A 121 15.66 10.52 -13.41
C GLY A 121 14.74 9.45 -14.01
N LEU A 122 13.42 9.55 -13.82
CA LEU A 122 12.47 8.65 -14.47
C LEU A 122 12.48 8.91 -15.98
N VAL A 123 12.78 7.87 -16.76
CA VAL A 123 12.75 7.97 -18.23
C VAL A 123 11.34 7.61 -18.71
N SER A 124 10.69 8.57 -19.37
CA SER A 124 9.38 8.37 -19.98
C SER A 124 9.47 7.63 -21.33
N GLU A 125 8.34 7.22 -21.91
CA GLU A 125 8.29 6.46 -23.17
C GLU A 125 8.89 7.23 -24.36
N ASP A 126 8.83 8.56 -24.35
CA ASP A 126 9.42 9.42 -25.40
C ASP A 126 10.89 9.75 -25.15
N GLY A 127 11.48 9.21 -24.05
CA GLY A 127 12.88 9.41 -23.66
C GLY A 127 13.14 10.68 -22.86
N SER A 128 12.11 11.45 -22.50
CA SER A 128 12.29 12.59 -21.60
C SER A 128 12.60 12.12 -20.17
N ILE A 129 13.36 12.94 -19.42
CA ILE A 129 13.70 12.66 -18.03
C ILE A 129 12.77 13.48 -17.15
N LEU A 130 12.13 12.78 -16.23
CA LEU A 130 11.17 13.36 -15.28
C LEU A 130 11.70 13.23 -13.86
N ASP A 131 11.56 14.31 -13.11
CA ASP A 131 11.68 14.28 -11.66
C ASP A 131 10.29 14.50 -11.04
N MET A 132 9.95 13.74 -10.02
CA MET A 132 8.67 13.85 -9.33
C MET A 132 8.86 14.08 -7.84
N ILE A 133 8.04 14.96 -7.28
CA ILE A 133 7.89 15.16 -5.84
C ILE A 133 6.42 15.03 -5.50
N GLU A 134 6.11 14.11 -4.60
CA GLU A 134 4.74 13.81 -4.20
C GLU A 134 4.57 14.02 -2.69
N ASP A 135 3.55 14.79 -2.30
CA ASP A 135 3.18 14.99 -0.91
C ASP A 135 1.98 14.11 -0.57
N TRP A 136 2.17 13.24 0.40
CA TRP A 136 1.20 12.26 0.86
C TRP A 136 0.74 12.53 2.27
N ILE A 137 -0.58 12.42 2.52
CA ILE A 137 -1.15 12.45 3.87
C ILE A 137 -1.63 11.07 4.27
N THR A 138 -1.39 10.71 5.52
CA THR A 138 -1.88 9.47 6.13
C THR A 138 -3.39 9.54 6.27
N ILE A 139 -4.09 8.53 5.75
CA ILE A 139 -5.50 8.31 6.02
C ILE A 139 -5.66 7.50 7.30
N SER A 140 -4.97 6.35 7.37
CA SER A 140 -5.03 5.44 8.50
C SER A 140 -3.80 4.52 8.52
N SER A 141 -3.33 4.19 9.72
CA SER A 141 -2.35 3.12 9.99
C SER A 141 -2.98 1.95 10.77
N GLN A 142 -4.31 1.86 10.77
CA GLN A 142 -5.01 0.77 11.45
C GLN A 142 -4.84 -0.54 10.70
N ASN A 143 -4.33 -1.55 11.38
CA ASN A 143 -4.10 -2.87 10.82
C ASN A 143 -5.33 -3.78 10.92
N SER A 144 -5.44 -4.71 10.00
CA SER A 144 -6.41 -5.79 9.98
C SER A 144 -5.72 -7.14 9.66
N PRO A 145 -6.33 -8.27 10.01
CA PRO A 145 -5.78 -9.58 9.63
C PRO A 145 -5.78 -9.83 8.12
N TYR A 146 -6.53 -9.03 7.37
CA TYR A 146 -6.64 -9.15 5.92
C TYR A 146 -5.64 -8.29 5.15
N ASP A 147 -4.81 -7.52 5.85
CA ASP A 147 -3.85 -6.62 5.24
C ASP A 147 -2.82 -7.37 4.40
N GLY A 148 -2.50 -6.83 3.23
CA GLY A 148 -1.54 -7.38 2.30
C GLY A 148 -1.95 -7.24 0.85
N LEU A 149 -1.08 -7.73 -0.04
CA LEU A 149 -1.32 -7.78 -1.48
C LEU A 149 -1.77 -9.19 -1.88
N TRP A 150 -2.89 -9.26 -2.58
CA TRP A 150 -3.61 -10.46 -2.92
C TRP A 150 -3.80 -10.58 -4.42
N GLN A 151 -3.56 -11.76 -4.97
CA GLN A 151 -3.83 -12.10 -6.36
C GLN A 151 -4.96 -13.12 -6.46
N LEU A 152 -5.93 -12.86 -7.31
CA LEU A 152 -7.00 -13.80 -7.60
C LEU A 152 -6.44 -15.06 -8.27
N GLU A 153 -6.67 -16.22 -7.67
CA GLU A 153 -6.32 -17.53 -8.26
C GLU A 153 -7.49 -18.13 -9.04
N THR A 154 -8.67 -18.12 -8.42
CA THR A 154 -9.88 -18.70 -9.01
C THR A 154 -11.10 -17.87 -8.67
N THR A 155 -12.05 -17.86 -9.59
CA THR A 155 -13.36 -17.26 -9.39
C THR A 155 -14.42 -18.08 -10.09
N ASP A 156 -15.57 -18.24 -9.46
CA ASP A 156 -16.73 -18.89 -10.05
C ASP A 156 -17.58 -17.90 -10.88
N LEU A 157 -17.17 -16.61 -10.93
CA LEU A 157 -18.02 -15.53 -11.40
C LEU A 157 -18.00 -15.29 -12.89
N ASP A 158 -16.84 -15.02 -13.42
CA ASP A 158 -16.73 -14.46 -14.77
C ASP A 158 -15.52 -15.03 -15.49
N PRO A 159 -15.75 -15.90 -16.48
CA PRO A 159 -14.68 -16.44 -17.30
C PRO A 159 -13.90 -15.37 -18.07
N ASN A 160 -14.44 -14.15 -18.15
CA ASN A 160 -13.76 -13.03 -18.78
C ASN A 160 -12.70 -12.37 -17.88
N ILE A 161 -12.68 -12.61 -16.58
CA ILE A 161 -11.61 -12.08 -15.71
C ILE A 161 -10.29 -12.73 -16.07
N VAL A 162 -9.36 -11.91 -16.56
CA VAL A 162 -8.00 -12.32 -16.93
C VAL A 162 -7.08 -12.29 -15.72
N SER A 163 -7.24 -11.26 -14.88
CA SER A 163 -6.50 -11.10 -13.62
C SER A 163 -7.18 -10.10 -12.71
N GLN A 164 -7.03 -10.32 -11.42
CA GLN A 164 -7.41 -9.34 -10.41
C GLN A 164 -6.36 -9.34 -9.31
N ILE A 165 -5.96 -8.15 -8.88
CA ILE A 165 -5.12 -7.92 -7.71
C ILE A 165 -5.84 -7.00 -6.75
N LYS A 166 -5.61 -7.22 -5.46
CA LYS A 166 -6.24 -6.45 -4.39
C LYS A 166 -5.22 -6.18 -3.29
N MET A 167 -5.14 -4.93 -2.87
CA MET A 167 -4.37 -4.52 -1.70
C MET A 167 -5.34 -4.09 -0.61
N ILE A 168 -5.07 -4.53 0.61
CA ILE A 168 -5.80 -4.12 1.81
C ILE A 168 -4.76 -3.62 2.81
N GLY A 169 -5.03 -2.50 3.46
CA GLY A 169 -4.18 -1.93 4.51
C GLY A 169 -4.63 -0.55 4.93
N GLY A 170 -4.37 -0.18 6.19
CA GLY A 170 -4.74 1.14 6.72
C GLY A 170 -6.23 1.45 6.55
N SER A 171 -7.12 0.49 6.84
CA SER A 171 -8.58 0.64 6.68
C SER A 171 -9.05 1.05 5.28
N GLN A 172 -8.23 0.80 4.26
CA GLN A 172 -8.54 1.06 2.86
C GLN A 172 -8.30 -0.19 2.02
N PHE A 173 -8.84 -0.20 0.80
CA PHE A 173 -8.52 -1.19 -0.22
C PHE A 173 -8.30 -0.54 -1.57
N ILE A 174 -7.51 -1.21 -2.42
CA ILE A 174 -7.38 -0.96 -3.86
C ILE A 174 -7.58 -2.29 -4.57
N GLU A 175 -8.38 -2.32 -5.63
CA GLU A 175 -8.64 -3.49 -6.46
C GLU A 175 -8.46 -3.12 -7.93
N LEU A 176 -7.63 -3.86 -8.66
CA LEU A 176 -7.52 -3.77 -10.12
C LEU A 176 -8.05 -5.06 -10.73
N THR A 177 -9.04 -4.95 -11.61
CA THR A 177 -9.58 -6.05 -12.40
C THR A 177 -9.26 -5.83 -13.87
N ARG A 178 -8.77 -6.88 -14.52
CA ARG A 178 -8.60 -6.94 -15.97
C ARG A 178 -9.52 -8.02 -16.53
N SER A 179 -10.33 -7.68 -17.51
CA SER A 179 -11.29 -8.61 -18.10
C SER A 179 -11.29 -8.52 -19.61
N LYS A 180 -11.67 -9.61 -20.28
CA LYS A 180 -11.85 -9.64 -21.73
C LYS A 180 -13.18 -9.00 -22.11
N SER A 181 -13.16 -8.18 -23.17
CA SER A 181 -14.35 -7.67 -23.82
C SER A 181 -14.14 -7.80 -25.34
N GLY A 182 -14.59 -8.91 -25.90
CA GLY A 182 -14.24 -9.29 -27.27
C GLY A 182 -12.73 -9.58 -27.40
N SER A 183 -12.05 -8.85 -28.27
CA SER A 183 -10.58 -8.91 -28.44
C SER A 183 -9.80 -8.06 -27.44
N ASP A 184 -10.46 -7.15 -26.72
CA ASP A 184 -9.82 -6.14 -25.92
C ASP A 184 -9.73 -6.54 -24.45
N ILE A 185 -8.72 -6.00 -23.75
CA ILE A 185 -8.60 -6.09 -22.31
C ILE A 185 -9.08 -4.79 -21.67
N GLN A 186 -10.20 -4.89 -21.00
CA GLN A 186 -10.73 -3.81 -20.18
C GLN A 186 -10.02 -3.79 -18.82
N LYS A 187 -9.74 -2.58 -18.32
CA LYS A 187 -9.06 -2.36 -17.04
C LYS A 187 -9.98 -1.53 -16.17
N GLN A 188 -10.21 -1.99 -14.96
CA GLN A 188 -11.01 -1.29 -13.98
C GLN A 188 -10.29 -1.31 -12.64
N PHE A 189 -10.23 -0.17 -11.98
CA PHE A 189 -9.89 -0.12 -10.57
C PHE A 189 -11.05 0.39 -9.73
N ASN A 190 -11.08 -0.06 -8.48
CA ASN A 190 -11.87 0.50 -7.41
C ASN A 190 -10.94 0.71 -6.21
N PHE A 191 -11.13 1.79 -5.46
CA PHE A 191 -10.54 1.93 -4.15
C PHE A 191 -11.49 2.63 -3.17
N GLY A 192 -11.26 2.45 -1.88
CA GLY A 192 -12.09 3.06 -0.85
C GLY A 192 -11.88 2.46 0.52
N GLU A 193 -12.87 2.68 1.36
CA GLU A 193 -12.85 2.34 2.78
C GLU A 193 -13.13 0.85 2.99
N PHE A 194 -12.34 0.25 3.88
CA PHE A 194 -12.42 -1.15 4.27
C PHE A 194 -12.76 -1.25 5.74
N TYR A 195 -13.95 -1.74 6.04
CA TYR A 195 -14.44 -1.90 7.41
C TYR A 195 -14.58 -3.37 7.75
N HIS A 196 -13.94 -3.78 8.82
CA HIS A 196 -14.22 -5.06 9.44
C HIS A 196 -14.74 -4.82 10.87
N ALA A 197 -15.71 -5.61 11.34
CA ALA A 197 -16.12 -5.56 12.73
C ALA A 197 -14.99 -6.16 13.58
N SER A 198 -14.43 -5.38 14.50
CA SER A 198 -13.49 -5.89 15.50
C SER A 198 -14.28 -6.72 16.52
N GLY A 199 -14.22 -8.04 16.39
CA GLY A 199 -14.70 -8.96 17.41
C GLY A 199 -13.66 -9.14 18.51
N THR A 200 -14.08 -9.16 19.78
CA THR A 200 -13.21 -9.47 20.93
C THR A 200 -12.98 -10.98 21.14
N GLY A 201 -13.36 -11.82 20.19
CA GLY A 201 -13.24 -13.28 20.25
C GLY A 201 -12.27 -13.86 19.24
N ILE A 202 -11.93 -15.14 19.41
CA ILE A 202 -11.00 -15.92 18.57
C ILE A 202 -11.55 -16.14 17.14
N GLU A 203 -12.86 -15.93 16.93
CA GLU A 203 -13.46 -15.97 15.60
C GLU A 203 -13.28 -14.61 14.91
N LEU A 204 -12.47 -14.60 13.85
CA LEU A 204 -12.33 -13.45 12.97
C LEU A 204 -13.70 -13.01 12.44
N PRO A 205 -13.97 -11.69 12.40
CA PRO A 205 -15.22 -11.20 11.85
C PRO A 205 -15.29 -11.56 10.38
N LYS A 206 -16.24 -12.42 10.07
CA LYS A 206 -16.42 -12.92 8.71
C LYS A 206 -17.02 -11.88 7.76
N LYS A 207 -17.68 -10.84 8.31
CA LYS A 207 -18.32 -9.80 7.50
C LYS A 207 -17.45 -8.56 7.37
N VAL A 208 -17.20 -8.16 6.14
CA VAL A 208 -16.44 -6.97 5.73
C VAL A 208 -17.34 -6.10 4.87
N ARG A 209 -17.21 -4.80 5.03
CA ARG A 209 -17.85 -3.78 4.18
C ARG A 209 -16.78 -3.02 3.43
N GLU A 210 -16.91 -3.00 2.11
CA GLU A 210 -16.08 -2.21 1.21
C GLU A 210 -16.94 -1.08 0.64
N LYS A 211 -16.58 0.18 0.93
CA LYS A 211 -17.25 1.34 0.35
C LYS A 211 -16.35 1.96 -0.71
N ILE A 212 -16.78 1.94 -1.94
CA ILE A 212 -16.03 2.50 -3.07
C ILE A 212 -16.09 4.02 -3.00
N THR A 213 -14.94 4.67 -2.82
CA THR A 213 -14.83 6.14 -2.79
C THR A 213 -14.28 6.70 -4.09
N ASN A 214 -13.61 5.86 -4.91
CA ASN A 214 -13.17 6.19 -6.25
C ASN A 214 -13.14 4.94 -7.14
N SER A 215 -13.36 5.13 -8.44
CA SER A 215 -13.38 4.06 -9.42
C SER A 215 -13.14 4.62 -10.83
N SER A 216 -12.55 3.80 -11.70
CA SER A 216 -12.51 4.07 -13.14
C SER A 216 -13.91 4.04 -13.78
N HIS A 217 -14.89 3.40 -13.13
CA HIS A 217 -16.31 3.41 -13.50
C HIS A 217 -17.10 4.27 -12.52
N LYS A 218 -17.49 5.46 -12.93
CA LYS A 218 -18.16 6.44 -12.05
C LYS A 218 -19.40 5.90 -11.35
N ASN A 219 -20.12 4.98 -11.96
CA ASN A 219 -21.34 4.37 -11.40
C ASN A 219 -21.05 3.51 -10.16
N ASN A 220 -19.83 3.06 -9.95
CA ASN A 220 -19.45 2.27 -8.78
C ASN A 220 -19.17 3.16 -7.56
N ILE A 221 -18.96 4.47 -7.74
CA ILE A 221 -18.64 5.38 -6.64
C ILE A 221 -19.84 5.50 -5.71
N GLY A 222 -19.61 5.27 -4.41
CA GLY A 222 -20.64 5.24 -3.37
C GLY A 222 -21.22 3.85 -3.11
N GLU A 223 -20.92 2.86 -3.97
CA GLU A 223 -21.36 1.48 -3.75
C GLU A 223 -20.75 0.92 -2.45
N ILE A 224 -21.57 0.20 -1.69
CA ILE A 224 -21.15 -0.53 -0.49
C ILE A 224 -21.33 -2.02 -0.75
N LYS A 225 -20.22 -2.74 -0.78
CA LYS A 225 -20.21 -4.20 -0.92
C LYS A 225 -20.06 -4.85 0.46
N THR A 226 -20.99 -5.68 0.86
CA THR A 226 -20.84 -6.50 2.06
C THR A 226 -20.43 -7.91 1.63
N ARG A 227 -19.31 -8.38 2.15
CA ARG A 227 -18.72 -9.67 1.80
C ARG A 227 -18.34 -10.44 3.05
N THR A 228 -18.22 -11.76 2.93
CA THR A 228 -17.62 -12.59 3.98
C THR A 228 -16.18 -12.88 3.61
N TYR A 229 -15.27 -12.60 4.53
CA TYR A 229 -13.84 -12.85 4.38
C TYR A 229 -13.43 -13.97 5.33
N GLU A 230 -12.74 -14.96 4.78
CA GLU A 230 -12.15 -16.06 5.54
C GLU A 230 -10.68 -16.18 5.16
N LEU A 231 -9.82 -16.02 6.16
CA LEU A 231 -8.37 -16.13 6.01
C LEU A 231 -7.95 -17.56 6.41
N ASN A 232 -7.21 -18.23 5.54
CA ASN A 232 -6.65 -19.55 5.79
C ASN A 232 -5.19 -19.55 5.31
N GLU A 233 -4.25 -19.44 6.26
CA GLU A 233 -2.82 -19.28 5.98
C GLU A 233 -2.56 -18.13 4.97
N ASP A 234 -2.07 -18.48 3.78
CA ASP A 234 -1.78 -17.51 2.71
C ASP A 234 -2.94 -17.33 1.72
N ASN A 235 -4.12 -17.86 2.02
CA ASN A 235 -5.29 -17.74 1.16
C ASN A 235 -6.38 -16.89 1.80
N LEU A 236 -7.03 -16.07 0.99
CA LEU A 236 -8.20 -15.28 1.36
C LEU A 236 -9.39 -15.74 0.51
N LEU A 237 -10.38 -16.33 1.15
CA LEU A 237 -11.66 -16.64 0.52
C LEU A 237 -12.60 -15.45 0.72
N VAL A 238 -13.10 -14.91 -0.38
CA VAL A 238 -14.07 -13.84 -0.37
C VAL A 238 -15.39 -14.36 -0.94
N THR A 239 -16.39 -14.41 -0.09
CA THR A 239 -17.73 -14.84 -0.48
C THR A 239 -18.61 -13.62 -0.63
N SER A 240 -19.26 -13.47 -1.77
CA SER A 240 -20.24 -12.43 -2.03
C SER A 240 -21.53 -13.05 -2.56
N SER A 241 -22.67 -12.39 -2.28
CA SER A 241 -23.95 -12.72 -2.85
C SER A 241 -24.50 -11.46 -3.49
N SER A 242 -24.61 -11.44 -4.80
CA SER A 242 -25.19 -10.34 -5.57
C SER A 242 -26.67 -10.58 -5.86
N VAL A 243 -27.09 -11.84 -5.85
CA VAL A 243 -28.48 -12.28 -6.08
C VAL A 243 -28.87 -13.22 -4.94
N PRO A 244 -30.09 -13.10 -4.38
CA PRO A 244 -30.57 -14.03 -3.38
C PRO A 244 -30.52 -15.49 -3.89
N GLY A 245 -29.76 -16.33 -3.18
CA GLY A 245 -29.56 -17.76 -3.51
C GLY A 245 -28.32 -18.05 -4.36
N GLU A 246 -27.64 -17.06 -4.89
CA GLU A 246 -26.37 -17.24 -5.58
C GLU A 246 -25.21 -16.79 -4.67
N THR A 247 -24.29 -17.70 -4.43
CA THR A 247 -23.06 -17.42 -3.69
C THR A 247 -21.89 -17.54 -4.65
N VAL A 248 -21.09 -16.50 -4.67
CA VAL A 248 -19.89 -16.44 -5.49
C VAL A 248 -18.67 -16.47 -4.59
N ILE A 249 -17.72 -17.32 -4.92
CA ILE A 249 -16.48 -17.47 -4.17
C ILE A 249 -15.31 -16.99 -5.03
N HIS A 250 -14.52 -16.10 -4.46
CA HIS A 250 -13.23 -15.71 -4.99
C HIS A 250 -12.14 -16.23 -4.08
N LYS A 251 -11.18 -16.92 -4.64
CA LYS A 251 -9.99 -17.36 -3.91
C LYS A 251 -8.81 -16.52 -4.33
N TYR A 252 -8.20 -15.86 -3.35
CA TYR A 252 -6.98 -15.07 -3.53
C TYR A 252 -5.83 -15.74 -2.79
N LYS A 253 -4.64 -15.58 -3.35
CA LYS A 253 -3.38 -15.94 -2.73
C LYS A 253 -2.60 -14.68 -2.36
N ARG A 254 -1.93 -14.70 -1.22
CA ARG A 254 -1.00 -13.64 -0.81
C ARG A 254 0.25 -13.67 -1.71
N ILE A 255 0.72 -12.51 -2.11
CA ILE A 255 1.91 -12.35 -2.95
C ILE A 255 2.91 -11.41 -2.30
#